data_bbca690cb240123a463740fce8fa4392
#
_entry.id   bbca690cb240123a463740fce8fa4392
#
_cell.length_a   1.000
_cell.length_b   1.000
_cell.length_c   1.000
_cell.angle_alpha   90.00
_cell.angle_beta   90.00
_cell.angle_gamma   90.00
#
_symmetry.space_group_name_H-M   'P 1'
#
loop_
_entity.id
_entity.type
_entity.pdbx_description
1 polymer ?
#
loop_
_entity_poly.entity_id
_entity_poly.type
_entity_poly.pdbx_seq_one_letter_code
_entity_poly.pdbx_strand_id
1 'polypeptide(L)'
;MSKILMCSSEAAPFAKSGGLGDVLGALPQALAKIGHDVRVVLPKYGCIPFEYLEKMEFKFFIYVPLGWRRKYCGVFELKKDGVTYYFIDNEYYFGDPYLYKWNDLERFAFFDKACLEILTELDFKPQIIHTHDWQTGMIPVLLNAYYINNEFYRGIKTVFTIHNLRYQGIYSVDTVEDFFSIGNEYFTNDKLEFHGCANLLKGGIVYSDYVTTVSPTYAEEIKTPLGGEKLDGLLSARSNSLFGILNGIDYNVYNPKTDEHIFEKYDAKTVLQKKKINKIKLQEQLGLPQDGEKAMIGIISRLVDQKGLDLIAAAMSELMSMDIQLVVVGTGESRYEEMFRQTAWYNPQKMSANIMFSNDLAHKVYAACDIFLMPSMFEPCGLSQLIAFKYGTIPVVRETGGLKDTVIPYNEYTGEGNGFSFSPYNASDMMYILRMALGFFADKEIWNKLITNAMKLDFSWKASAKKYDEMYSNLLK
;
A
#
# COMPACT_ATOMS: atom_id res chain seq x y z
N MET A 1 20.53 15.08 -9.17
CA MET A 1 19.28 15.84 -8.90
C MET A 1 18.39 15.74 -10.12
N SER A 2 17.21 15.13 -9.99
CA SER A 2 16.29 14.95 -11.11
C SER A 2 14.93 15.62 -10.79
N LYS A 3 14.24 16.08 -11.84
CA LYS A 3 12.88 16.59 -11.74
C LYS A 3 11.92 15.42 -11.94
N ILE A 4 11.11 15.09 -10.93
CA ILE A 4 10.21 13.94 -10.93
C ILE A 4 8.78 14.42 -10.70
N LEU A 5 7.86 14.02 -11.59
CA LEU A 5 6.43 14.19 -11.41
C LEU A 5 5.82 12.84 -11.02
N MET A 6 5.18 12.76 -9.88
CA MET A 6 4.40 11.59 -9.47
C MET A 6 2.93 11.86 -9.66
N CYS A 7 2.21 11.00 -10.39
CA CYS A 7 0.78 11.11 -10.63
C CYS A 7 0.06 9.96 -9.93
N SER A 8 -0.89 10.26 -9.06
CA SER A 8 -1.60 9.25 -8.27
C SER A 8 -3.02 9.66 -7.93
N SER A 9 -3.88 8.66 -7.76
CA SER A 9 -5.24 8.85 -7.22
C SER A 9 -5.27 9.08 -5.71
N GLU A 10 -4.20 8.73 -4.99
CA GLU A 10 -4.14 8.85 -3.52
C GLU A 10 -2.78 9.39 -3.09
N ALA A 11 -2.76 10.19 -2.01
CA ALA A 11 -1.56 10.57 -1.27
C ALA A 11 -1.94 10.98 0.16
N ALA A 12 -1.37 10.29 1.16
CA ALA A 12 -1.52 10.72 2.56
C ALA A 12 -0.74 12.03 2.79
N PRO A 13 -1.21 12.93 3.65
CA PRO A 13 -2.40 12.84 4.49
C PRO A 13 -3.68 13.37 3.83
N PHE A 14 -3.66 13.69 2.54
CA PHE A 14 -4.75 14.38 1.84
C PHE A 14 -5.92 13.43 1.53
N ALA A 15 -5.62 12.30 0.90
CA ALA A 15 -6.62 11.31 0.51
C ALA A 15 -5.99 9.91 0.53
N LYS A 16 -6.61 8.95 1.23
CA LYS A 16 -6.07 7.61 1.40
C LYS A 16 -7.19 6.59 1.59
N SER A 17 -7.10 5.47 0.87
CA SER A 17 -7.93 4.29 1.10
C SER A 17 -7.10 3.02 1.37
N GLY A 18 -5.82 3.04 1.02
CA GLY A 18 -4.93 1.88 1.11
C GLY A 18 -3.43 2.22 1.09
N GLY A 19 -2.62 1.21 0.80
CA GLY A 19 -1.16 1.32 0.78
C GLY A 19 -0.61 2.28 -0.27
N LEU A 20 -1.33 2.50 -1.38
CA LEU A 20 -0.98 3.50 -2.38
C LEU A 20 -0.85 4.89 -1.76
N GLY A 21 -1.85 5.30 -0.95
CA GLY A 21 -1.83 6.57 -0.24
C GLY A 21 -0.63 6.70 0.70
N ASP A 22 -0.24 5.62 1.40
CA ASP A 22 0.95 5.62 2.26
C ASP A 22 2.24 5.83 1.47
N VAL A 23 2.36 5.18 0.31
CA VAL A 23 3.53 5.33 -0.57
C VAL A 23 3.68 6.77 -1.04
N LEU A 24 2.60 7.36 -1.58
CA LEU A 24 2.63 8.75 -2.08
C LEU A 24 2.66 9.80 -0.95
N GLY A 25 2.37 9.41 0.27
CA GLY A 25 2.56 10.25 1.45
C GLY A 25 4.01 10.32 1.94
N ALA A 26 4.86 9.35 1.57
CA ALA A 26 6.18 9.20 2.18
C ALA A 26 7.34 9.12 1.17
N LEU A 27 7.21 8.37 0.07
CA LEU A 27 8.25 8.25 -0.97
C LEU A 27 8.65 9.60 -1.57
N PRO A 28 7.73 10.52 -1.95
CA PRO A 28 8.10 11.82 -2.49
C PRO A 28 8.97 12.61 -1.54
N GLN A 29 8.64 12.62 -0.25
CA GLN A 29 9.41 13.30 0.79
C GLN A 29 10.81 12.67 0.97
N ALA A 30 10.90 11.34 0.90
CA ALA A 30 12.18 10.65 1.03
C ALA A 30 13.11 10.93 -0.16
N LEU A 31 12.57 11.03 -1.38
CA LEU A 31 13.29 11.41 -2.59
C LEU A 31 13.69 12.89 -2.56
N ALA A 32 12.85 13.78 -2.09
CA ALA A 32 13.20 15.21 -1.90
C ALA A 32 14.35 15.39 -0.91
N LYS A 33 14.36 14.61 0.19
CA LYS A 33 15.46 14.63 1.19
C LYS A 33 16.82 14.19 0.63
N ILE A 34 16.85 13.40 -0.43
CA ILE A 34 18.11 13.02 -1.13
C ILE A 34 18.44 13.90 -2.32
N GLY A 35 17.66 14.98 -2.54
CA GLY A 35 18.01 16.09 -3.44
C GLY A 35 17.28 16.12 -4.78
N HIS A 36 16.17 15.37 -4.97
CA HIS A 36 15.32 15.49 -6.17
C HIS A 36 14.31 16.64 -6.03
N ASP A 37 13.95 17.29 -7.16
CA ASP A 37 12.75 18.13 -7.26
C ASP A 37 11.55 17.23 -7.53
N VAL A 38 10.82 16.89 -6.48
CA VAL A 38 9.67 15.97 -6.55
C VAL A 38 8.38 16.75 -6.45
N ARG A 39 7.51 16.54 -7.43
CA ARG A 39 6.16 17.10 -7.44
C ARG A 39 5.14 15.99 -7.55
N VAL A 40 4.02 16.14 -6.87
CA VAL A 40 2.92 15.15 -6.85
C VAL A 40 1.67 15.80 -7.40
N VAL A 41 1.00 15.13 -8.33
CA VAL A 41 -0.32 15.53 -8.81
C VAL A 41 -1.35 14.53 -8.31
N LEU A 42 -2.42 15.04 -7.72
CA LEU A 42 -3.54 14.23 -7.23
C LEU A 42 -4.87 14.99 -7.40
N PRO A 43 -6.03 14.30 -7.42
CA PRO A 43 -7.33 14.96 -7.46
C PRO A 43 -7.60 15.74 -6.17
N LYS A 44 -8.29 16.87 -6.28
CA LYS A 44 -8.76 17.67 -5.14
C LYS A 44 -10.09 17.10 -4.63
N TYR A 45 -10.00 16.02 -3.86
CA TYR A 45 -11.19 15.36 -3.31
C TYR A 45 -11.87 16.15 -2.20
N GLY A 46 -13.20 16.02 -2.10
CA GLY A 46 -13.97 16.59 -1.02
C GLY A 46 -13.68 16.03 0.39
N CYS A 47 -12.96 14.90 0.47
CA CYS A 47 -12.52 14.32 1.75
C CYS A 47 -11.20 14.92 2.28
N ILE A 48 -10.53 15.78 1.55
CA ILE A 48 -9.28 16.41 2.01
C ILE A 48 -9.55 17.23 3.26
N PRO A 49 -8.80 17.01 4.37
CA PRO A 49 -9.02 17.75 5.61
C PRO A 49 -8.92 19.27 5.42
N PHE A 50 -9.81 20.02 6.07
CA PHE A 50 -9.92 21.47 5.93
C PHE A 50 -8.60 22.20 6.21
N GLU A 51 -7.81 21.72 7.17
CA GLU A 51 -6.48 22.28 7.51
C GLU A 51 -5.48 22.31 6.32
N TYR A 52 -5.69 21.45 5.30
CA TYR A 52 -4.90 21.46 4.06
C TYR A 52 -5.57 22.31 2.99
N LEU A 53 -6.91 22.24 2.88
CA LEU A 53 -7.66 23.04 1.90
C LEU A 53 -7.41 24.53 2.07
N GLU A 54 -7.40 25.05 3.32
CA GLU A 54 -7.15 26.47 3.62
C GLU A 54 -5.74 26.96 3.29
N LYS A 55 -4.77 26.01 3.16
CA LYS A 55 -3.37 26.31 2.82
C LYS A 55 -3.07 26.16 1.32
N MET A 56 -4.06 25.69 0.53
CA MET A 56 -3.89 25.56 -0.90
C MET A 56 -3.99 26.89 -1.61
N GLU A 57 -3.02 27.18 -2.47
CA GLU A 57 -3.02 28.38 -3.32
C GLU A 57 -3.58 28.03 -4.70
N PHE A 58 -4.61 28.74 -5.13
CA PHE A 58 -5.08 28.67 -6.51
C PHE A 58 -4.02 29.25 -7.46
N LYS A 59 -3.62 28.48 -8.47
CA LYS A 59 -2.61 28.91 -9.46
C LYS A 59 -3.25 29.43 -10.75
N PHE A 60 -4.01 28.59 -11.40
CA PHE A 60 -4.70 28.88 -12.67
C PHE A 60 -5.78 27.82 -12.93
N PHE A 61 -6.49 28.02 -14.04
CA PHE A 61 -7.35 26.99 -14.59
C PHE A 61 -7.11 26.82 -16.09
N ILE A 62 -7.39 25.62 -16.60
CA ILE A 62 -7.40 25.28 -18.01
C ILE A 62 -8.70 24.53 -18.35
N TYR A 63 -8.90 24.26 -19.63
CA TYR A 63 -9.94 23.34 -20.08
C TYR A 63 -9.31 22.11 -20.70
N VAL A 64 -9.51 20.96 -20.06
CA VAL A 64 -8.99 19.66 -20.49
C VAL A 64 -9.96 19.04 -21.51
N PRO A 65 -9.47 18.62 -22.71
CA PRO A 65 -10.28 17.91 -23.67
C PRO A 65 -10.55 16.47 -23.22
N LEU A 66 -11.83 16.08 -23.21
CA LEU A 66 -12.27 14.73 -22.83
C LEU A 66 -13.23 14.21 -23.91
N GLY A 67 -12.71 13.55 -24.93
CA GLY A 67 -13.43 13.27 -26.14
C GLY A 67 -13.85 14.59 -26.83
N TRP A 68 -15.14 14.70 -27.17
CA TRP A 68 -15.75 15.92 -27.70
C TRP A 68 -16.04 16.99 -26.64
N ARG A 69 -15.86 16.65 -25.36
CA ARG A 69 -16.14 17.52 -24.20
C ARG A 69 -14.92 18.38 -23.86
N ARG A 70 -15.15 19.55 -23.26
CA ARG A 70 -14.12 20.37 -22.62
C ARG A 70 -14.50 20.57 -21.17
N LYS A 71 -13.65 20.12 -20.26
CA LYS A 71 -13.92 20.14 -18.82
C LYS A 71 -13.03 21.15 -18.12
N TYR A 72 -13.60 21.95 -17.22
CA TYR A 72 -12.85 22.83 -16.34
C TYR A 72 -11.86 22.03 -15.50
N CYS A 73 -10.67 22.55 -15.34
CA CYS A 73 -9.58 22.00 -14.54
C CYS A 73 -8.91 23.13 -13.79
N GLY A 74 -9.27 23.33 -12.53
CA GLY A 74 -8.56 24.23 -11.62
C GLY A 74 -7.31 23.54 -11.08
N VAL A 75 -6.26 24.30 -10.85
CA VAL A 75 -4.99 23.81 -10.28
C VAL A 75 -4.69 24.57 -9.02
N PHE A 76 -4.57 23.82 -7.90
CA PHE A 76 -4.15 24.35 -6.61
C PHE A 76 -2.78 23.79 -6.24
N GLU A 77 -1.98 24.56 -5.54
CA GLU A 77 -0.64 24.16 -5.08
C GLU A 77 -0.58 24.18 -3.55
N LEU A 78 0.10 23.19 -2.98
CA LEU A 78 0.51 23.16 -1.58
C LEU A 78 1.94 22.64 -1.48
N LYS A 79 2.80 23.35 -0.72
CA LYS A 79 4.15 22.88 -0.42
C LYS A 79 4.19 22.27 0.98
N LYS A 80 4.66 21.03 1.07
CA LYS A 80 4.74 20.31 2.34
C LYS A 80 5.95 19.39 2.34
N ASP A 81 6.76 19.43 3.41
CA ASP A 81 7.90 18.53 3.66
C ASP A 81 8.89 18.42 2.49
N GLY A 82 9.14 19.54 1.78
CA GLY A 82 10.06 19.61 0.64
C GLY A 82 9.47 19.14 -0.69
N VAL A 83 8.19 18.79 -0.73
CA VAL A 83 7.46 18.35 -1.92
C VAL A 83 6.43 19.40 -2.32
N THR A 84 6.27 19.64 -3.63
CA THR A 84 5.19 20.45 -4.17
C THR A 84 4.05 19.54 -4.62
N TYR A 85 2.86 19.76 -4.06
CA TYR A 85 1.63 19.03 -4.42
C TYR A 85 0.75 19.91 -5.28
N TYR A 86 0.28 19.38 -6.40
CA TYR A 86 -0.73 19.98 -7.26
C TYR A 86 -2.04 19.21 -7.14
N PHE A 87 -3.12 19.92 -6.91
CA PHE A 87 -4.45 19.34 -6.76
C PHE A 87 -5.30 19.74 -7.97
N ILE A 88 -5.81 18.73 -8.66
CA ILE A 88 -6.69 18.90 -9.83
C ILE A 88 -8.13 19.07 -9.35
N ASP A 89 -8.64 20.27 -9.51
CA ASP A 89 -9.97 20.66 -9.09
C ASP A 89 -10.98 20.54 -10.22
N ASN A 90 -11.98 19.74 -9.98
CA ASN A 90 -13.23 19.69 -10.73
C ASN A 90 -14.32 19.19 -9.80
N GLU A 91 -15.21 20.07 -9.38
CA GLU A 91 -16.26 19.79 -8.38
C GLU A 91 -17.15 18.60 -8.79
N TYR A 92 -17.49 18.50 -10.09
CA TYR A 92 -18.32 17.40 -10.59
C TYR A 92 -17.64 16.04 -10.44
N TYR A 93 -16.31 15.97 -10.63
CA TYR A 93 -15.57 14.71 -10.57
C TYR A 93 -15.08 14.38 -9.14
N PHE A 94 -14.63 15.36 -8.38
CA PHE A 94 -13.88 15.15 -7.15
C PHE A 94 -14.45 15.85 -5.92
N GLY A 95 -15.54 16.62 -6.04
CA GLY A 95 -16.08 17.42 -4.93
C GLY A 95 -16.73 16.63 -3.80
N ASP A 96 -17.01 15.35 -3.99
CA ASP A 96 -17.53 14.51 -2.91
C ASP A 96 -16.42 13.78 -2.11
N PRO A 97 -16.76 13.15 -0.98
CA PRO A 97 -15.79 12.53 -0.09
C PRO A 97 -15.26 11.16 -0.56
N TYR A 98 -15.78 10.60 -1.66
CA TYR A 98 -15.43 9.25 -2.10
C TYR A 98 -14.29 9.27 -3.11
N LEU A 99 -13.22 8.50 -2.82
CA LEU A 99 -12.08 8.37 -3.72
C LEU A 99 -12.44 7.59 -4.99
N TYR A 100 -13.26 6.56 -4.86
CA TYR A 100 -13.64 5.66 -5.96
C TYR A 100 -15.15 5.55 -6.09
N LYS A 101 -15.64 5.53 -7.35
CA LYS A 101 -17.07 5.54 -7.69
C LYS A 101 -17.35 4.75 -8.97
N TRP A 102 -18.64 4.65 -9.32
CA TRP A 102 -19.10 3.98 -10.53
C TRP A 102 -18.61 4.64 -11.85
N ASN A 103 -18.29 5.95 -11.84
CA ASN A 103 -17.83 6.71 -13.01
C ASN A 103 -16.30 6.93 -13.04
N ASP A 104 -15.54 6.05 -12.43
CA ASP A 104 -14.09 6.20 -12.26
C ASP A 104 -13.34 6.30 -13.60
N LEU A 105 -13.80 5.65 -14.68
CA LEU A 105 -13.17 5.79 -15.99
C LEU A 105 -13.16 7.24 -16.47
N GLU A 106 -14.31 7.92 -16.44
CA GLU A 106 -14.41 9.32 -16.90
C GLU A 106 -13.57 10.25 -16.02
N ARG A 107 -13.62 10.06 -14.69
CA ARG A 107 -12.89 10.86 -13.72
C ARG A 107 -11.38 10.74 -13.91
N PHE A 108 -10.87 9.52 -14.03
CA PHE A 108 -9.44 9.31 -14.19
C PHE A 108 -8.95 9.56 -15.60
N ALA A 109 -9.80 9.43 -16.64
CA ALA A 109 -9.47 9.91 -17.98
C ALA A 109 -9.27 11.44 -18.01
N PHE A 110 -10.14 12.18 -17.31
CA PHE A 110 -9.95 13.62 -17.11
C PHE A 110 -8.66 13.91 -16.34
N PHE A 111 -8.40 13.18 -15.25
CA PHE A 111 -7.23 13.36 -14.42
C PHE A 111 -5.92 13.09 -15.18
N ASP A 112 -5.85 12.00 -15.94
CA ASP A 112 -4.67 11.62 -16.71
C ASP A 112 -4.29 12.68 -17.76
N LYS A 113 -5.29 13.19 -18.47
CA LYS A 113 -5.08 14.31 -19.41
C LYS A 113 -4.66 15.57 -18.68
N ALA A 114 -5.31 15.91 -17.57
CA ALA A 114 -4.97 17.08 -16.76
C ALA A 114 -3.51 17.03 -16.31
N CYS A 115 -3.02 15.87 -15.85
CA CYS A 115 -1.62 15.69 -15.41
C CYS A 115 -0.60 16.09 -16.49
N LEU A 116 -0.92 15.89 -17.76
CA LEU A 116 -0.05 16.28 -18.87
C LEU A 116 -0.26 17.75 -19.25
N GLU A 117 -1.50 18.19 -19.42
CA GLU A 117 -1.84 19.54 -19.89
C GLU A 117 -1.35 20.66 -18.95
N ILE A 118 -1.32 20.42 -17.63
CA ILE A 118 -0.87 21.45 -16.68
C ILE A 118 0.64 21.72 -16.72
N LEU A 119 1.45 20.83 -17.31
CA LEU A 119 2.91 20.93 -17.23
C LEU A 119 3.47 22.16 -17.95
N THR A 120 2.88 22.55 -19.07
CA THR A 120 3.29 23.74 -19.83
C THR A 120 2.93 25.03 -19.08
N GLU A 121 1.76 25.09 -18.46
CA GLU A 121 1.31 26.24 -17.66
C GLU A 121 2.13 26.39 -16.36
N LEU A 122 2.61 25.27 -15.81
CA LEU A 122 3.50 25.26 -14.61
C LEU A 122 4.95 25.59 -14.97
N ASP A 123 5.32 25.67 -16.24
CA ASP A 123 6.71 25.73 -16.72
C ASP A 123 7.59 24.65 -16.05
N PHE A 124 7.01 23.46 -15.86
CA PHE A 124 7.67 22.34 -15.22
C PHE A 124 7.84 21.18 -16.20
N LYS A 125 9.02 21.06 -16.79
CA LYS A 125 9.40 19.90 -17.60
C LYS A 125 10.05 18.86 -16.69
N PRO A 126 9.34 17.77 -16.29
CA PRO A 126 9.94 16.67 -15.55
C PRO A 126 10.90 15.87 -16.44
N GLN A 127 11.93 15.27 -15.84
CA GLN A 127 12.74 14.26 -16.51
C GLN A 127 12.07 12.89 -16.44
N ILE A 128 11.29 12.66 -15.37
CA ILE A 128 10.57 11.41 -15.13
C ILE A 128 9.12 11.73 -14.75
N ILE A 129 8.18 11.08 -15.42
CA ILE A 129 6.78 10.96 -14.96
C ILE A 129 6.62 9.57 -14.38
N HIS A 130 6.29 9.50 -13.09
CA HIS A 130 6.05 8.26 -12.36
C HIS A 130 4.58 8.12 -12.03
N THR A 131 3.93 7.12 -12.60
CA THR A 131 2.50 6.85 -12.49
C THR A 131 2.23 5.61 -11.66
N HIS A 132 1.06 5.55 -11.01
CA HIS A 132 0.75 4.56 -10.00
C HIS A 132 -0.64 3.94 -10.22
N ASP A 133 -0.70 2.61 -10.43
CA ASP A 133 -1.88 1.80 -10.66
C ASP A 133 -2.70 2.25 -11.89
N TRP A 134 -3.81 1.55 -12.16
CA TRP A 134 -4.62 1.75 -13.35
C TRP A 134 -5.19 3.17 -13.50
N GLN A 135 -5.41 3.87 -12.38
CA GLN A 135 -5.97 5.22 -12.36
C GLN A 135 -5.07 6.26 -13.06
N THR A 136 -3.81 5.94 -13.24
CA THR A 136 -2.84 6.78 -13.97
C THR A 136 -2.15 6.02 -15.11
N GLY A 137 -2.69 4.84 -15.43
CA GLY A 137 -2.12 3.95 -16.43
C GLY A 137 -2.17 4.49 -17.86
N MET A 138 -3.08 5.43 -18.13
CA MET A 138 -3.17 6.04 -19.46
C MET A 138 -2.22 7.22 -19.68
N ILE A 139 -1.58 7.77 -18.64
CA ILE A 139 -0.61 8.87 -18.82
C ILE A 139 0.53 8.49 -19.77
N PRO A 140 1.22 7.34 -19.62
CA PRO A 140 2.24 6.90 -20.57
C PRO A 140 1.70 6.67 -21.99
N VAL A 141 0.47 6.15 -22.10
CA VAL A 141 -0.21 5.96 -23.41
C VAL A 141 -0.45 7.30 -24.07
N LEU A 142 -1.02 8.27 -23.36
CA LEU A 142 -1.29 9.62 -23.87
C LEU A 142 -0.01 10.35 -24.24
N LEU A 143 1.04 10.23 -23.44
CA LEU A 143 2.35 10.81 -23.71
C LEU A 143 2.87 10.32 -25.08
N ASN A 144 2.73 9.03 -25.35
CA ASN A 144 3.09 8.44 -26.64
C ASN A 144 2.16 8.88 -27.77
N ALA A 145 0.85 8.89 -27.55
CA ALA A 145 -0.14 9.16 -28.58
C ALA A 145 -0.13 10.62 -29.07
N TYR A 146 -0.01 11.57 -28.14
CA TYR A 146 -0.26 12.98 -28.44
C TYR A 146 0.94 13.90 -28.25
N TYR A 147 1.86 13.57 -27.35
CA TYR A 147 2.89 14.51 -26.89
C TYR A 147 4.30 14.16 -27.35
N ILE A 148 4.54 12.96 -27.93
CA ILE A 148 5.88 12.51 -28.33
C ILE A 148 6.58 13.44 -29.33
N ASN A 149 5.81 14.09 -30.21
CA ASN A 149 6.31 15.02 -31.21
C ASN A 149 6.39 16.48 -30.71
N ASN A 150 5.91 16.77 -29.52
CA ASN A 150 5.98 18.10 -28.91
C ASN A 150 7.34 18.27 -28.21
N GLU A 151 8.04 19.35 -28.55
CA GLU A 151 9.40 19.62 -28.03
C GLU A 151 9.44 19.70 -26.50
N PHE A 152 8.40 20.23 -25.86
CA PHE A 152 8.32 20.31 -24.41
C PHE A 152 8.35 18.92 -23.77
N TYR A 153 7.67 17.94 -24.32
CA TYR A 153 7.57 16.59 -23.73
C TYR A 153 8.66 15.63 -24.22
N ARG A 154 9.41 16.02 -25.24
CA ARG A 154 10.48 15.17 -25.79
C ARG A 154 11.53 14.81 -24.74
N GLY A 155 11.82 13.50 -24.62
CA GLY A 155 12.83 12.96 -23.72
C GLY A 155 12.36 12.74 -22.28
N ILE A 156 11.12 13.02 -21.95
CA ILE A 156 10.53 12.64 -20.67
C ILE A 156 10.47 11.12 -20.59
N LYS A 157 11.03 10.55 -19.52
CA LYS A 157 10.98 9.12 -19.21
C LYS A 157 9.78 8.78 -18.35
N THR A 158 9.30 7.54 -18.44
CA THR A 158 8.12 7.08 -17.73
C THR A 158 8.43 5.88 -16.84
N VAL A 159 7.90 5.90 -15.63
CA VAL A 159 7.89 4.77 -14.70
C VAL A 159 6.46 4.49 -14.29
N PHE A 160 6.08 3.23 -14.26
CA PHE A 160 4.76 2.78 -13.84
C PHE A 160 4.85 1.82 -12.67
N THR A 161 4.23 2.14 -11.53
CA THR A 161 4.20 1.25 -10.35
C THR A 161 2.88 0.51 -10.24
N ILE A 162 2.97 -0.81 -10.14
CA ILE A 162 1.86 -1.72 -9.82
C ILE A 162 1.85 -1.94 -8.30
N HIS A 163 0.85 -1.38 -7.60
CA HIS A 163 0.66 -1.64 -6.17
C HIS A 163 -0.17 -2.89 -5.92
N ASN A 164 -1.17 -3.14 -6.77
CA ASN A 164 -1.97 -4.35 -6.72
C ASN A 164 -2.50 -4.72 -8.11
N LEU A 165 -1.95 -5.77 -8.70
CA LEU A 165 -2.27 -6.23 -10.06
C LEU A 165 -3.74 -6.67 -10.25
N ARG A 166 -4.45 -6.98 -9.16
CA ARG A 166 -5.86 -7.38 -9.21
C ARG A 166 -6.79 -6.26 -9.70
N TYR A 167 -6.42 -5.01 -9.49
CA TYR A 167 -7.19 -3.84 -9.93
C TYR A 167 -6.62 -3.29 -11.21
N GLN A 168 -7.31 -3.55 -12.34
CA GLN A 168 -6.73 -3.32 -13.68
C GLN A 168 -7.40 -2.18 -14.47
N GLY A 169 -8.58 -1.71 -14.05
CA GLY A 169 -9.30 -0.69 -14.83
C GLY A 169 -9.69 -1.20 -16.21
N ILE A 170 -10.57 -2.23 -16.25
CA ILE A 170 -11.03 -2.87 -17.49
C ILE A 170 -12.38 -2.27 -17.88
N TYR A 171 -12.46 -1.75 -19.09
CA TYR A 171 -13.65 -1.09 -19.62
C TYR A 171 -13.85 -1.42 -21.11
N SER A 172 -15.06 -1.16 -21.64
CA SER A 172 -15.31 -1.37 -23.07
C SER A 172 -14.42 -0.46 -23.93
N VAL A 173 -13.99 -0.95 -25.08
CA VAL A 173 -13.13 -0.21 -26.02
C VAL A 173 -13.79 1.11 -26.42
N ASP A 174 -15.07 1.09 -26.80
CA ASP A 174 -15.79 2.28 -27.24
C ASP A 174 -15.80 3.40 -26.17
N THR A 175 -15.94 3.02 -24.89
CA THR A 175 -15.95 4.00 -23.80
C THR A 175 -14.56 4.59 -23.55
N VAL A 176 -13.51 3.77 -23.63
CA VAL A 176 -12.13 4.24 -23.50
C VAL A 176 -11.76 5.14 -24.68
N GLU A 177 -12.16 4.76 -25.92
CA GLU A 177 -11.97 5.58 -27.11
C GLU A 177 -12.67 6.94 -26.98
N ASP A 178 -13.94 6.99 -26.54
CA ASP A 178 -14.68 8.25 -26.35
C ASP A 178 -13.97 9.22 -25.41
N PHE A 179 -13.49 8.75 -24.26
CA PHE A 179 -12.85 9.65 -23.28
C PHE A 179 -11.41 10.02 -23.65
N PHE A 180 -10.62 9.06 -24.11
CA PHE A 180 -9.21 9.32 -24.41
C PHE A 180 -8.96 9.80 -25.83
N SER A 181 -9.89 9.58 -26.77
CA SER A 181 -9.82 9.91 -28.20
C SER A 181 -8.64 9.25 -28.93
N ILE A 182 -8.12 8.14 -28.42
CA ILE A 182 -7.06 7.35 -29.06
C ILE A 182 -7.66 6.44 -30.12
N GLY A 183 -6.96 6.23 -31.22
CA GLY A 183 -7.46 5.42 -32.33
C GLY A 183 -7.39 3.91 -32.10
N ASN A 184 -8.01 3.16 -33.04
CA ASN A 184 -8.08 1.70 -32.99
C ASN A 184 -6.70 1.00 -32.93
N GLU A 185 -5.66 1.66 -33.40
CA GLU A 185 -4.27 1.15 -33.33
C GLU A 185 -3.75 0.97 -31.92
N TYR A 186 -4.41 1.52 -30.90
CA TYR A 186 -4.09 1.32 -29.49
C TYR A 186 -4.81 0.12 -28.88
N PHE A 187 -5.85 -0.42 -29.51
CA PHE A 187 -6.67 -1.52 -29.01
C PHE A 187 -6.30 -2.87 -29.65
N THR A 188 -5.01 -3.14 -29.78
CA THR A 188 -4.48 -4.42 -30.26
C THR A 188 -3.99 -5.28 -29.10
N ASN A 189 -3.86 -6.59 -29.32
CA ASN A 189 -3.50 -7.56 -28.28
C ASN A 189 -2.15 -7.29 -27.60
N ASP A 190 -1.22 -6.67 -28.28
CA ASP A 190 0.08 -6.25 -27.77
C ASP A 190 0.03 -4.89 -27.03
N LYS A 191 -1.11 -4.21 -26.99
CA LYS A 191 -1.31 -2.89 -26.37
C LYS A 191 -2.40 -2.91 -25.30
N LEU A 192 -3.52 -2.21 -25.51
CA LEU A 192 -4.58 -2.08 -24.50
C LEU A 192 -5.64 -3.19 -24.52
N GLU A 193 -5.78 -3.89 -25.66
CA GLU A 193 -6.82 -4.92 -25.78
C GLU A 193 -6.65 -5.99 -24.71
N PHE A 194 -7.76 -6.41 -24.07
CA PHE A 194 -7.79 -7.41 -23.04
C PHE A 194 -9.15 -8.13 -23.01
N HIS A 195 -9.20 -9.32 -23.63
CA HIS A 195 -10.41 -10.13 -23.72
C HIS A 195 -11.65 -9.39 -24.26
N GLY A 196 -11.47 -8.63 -25.33
CA GLY A 196 -12.53 -7.83 -25.95
C GLY A 196 -12.80 -6.47 -25.28
N CYS A 197 -12.07 -6.13 -24.26
CA CYS A 197 -12.10 -4.85 -23.53
C CYS A 197 -10.77 -4.12 -23.65
N ALA A 198 -10.70 -2.92 -23.10
CA ALA A 198 -9.46 -2.18 -22.88
C ALA A 198 -9.06 -2.26 -21.41
N ASN A 199 -7.77 -2.45 -21.16
CA ASN A 199 -7.19 -2.55 -19.83
C ASN A 199 -6.18 -1.41 -19.60
N LEU A 200 -6.52 -0.49 -18.70
CA LEU A 200 -5.75 0.73 -18.47
C LEU A 200 -4.42 0.46 -17.78
N LEU A 201 -4.39 -0.50 -16.85
CA LEU A 201 -3.16 -0.94 -16.20
C LEU A 201 -2.20 -1.58 -17.21
N LYS A 202 -2.73 -2.38 -18.15
CA LYS A 202 -1.96 -2.93 -19.27
C LYS A 202 -1.33 -1.83 -20.09
N GLY A 203 -2.07 -0.75 -20.36
CA GLY A 203 -1.55 0.44 -21.03
C GLY A 203 -0.33 1.03 -20.32
N GLY A 204 -0.41 1.20 -19.00
CA GLY A 204 0.70 1.67 -18.17
C GLY A 204 1.92 0.74 -18.27
N ILE A 205 1.73 -0.58 -18.24
CA ILE A 205 2.80 -1.56 -18.37
C ILE A 205 3.46 -1.51 -19.75
N VAL A 206 2.66 -1.43 -20.81
CA VAL A 206 3.16 -1.47 -22.21
C VAL A 206 3.94 -0.22 -22.57
N TYR A 207 3.44 0.96 -22.18
CA TYR A 207 3.95 2.24 -22.67
C TYR A 207 4.97 2.92 -21.73
N SER A 208 5.24 2.37 -20.56
CA SER A 208 6.27 2.93 -19.68
C SER A 208 7.67 2.39 -20.01
N ASP A 209 8.70 3.21 -19.83
CA ASP A 209 10.09 2.78 -19.97
C ASP A 209 10.43 1.70 -18.93
N TYR A 210 10.12 1.96 -17.65
CA TYR A 210 10.29 1.02 -16.55
C TYR A 210 8.95 0.74 -15.85
N VAL A 211 8.80 -0.49 -15.39
CA VAL A 211 7.68 -0.94 -14.55
C VAL A 211 8.24 -1.31 -13.18
N THR A 212 7.57 -0.90 -12.11
CA THR A 212 7.92 -1.32 -10.77
C THR A 212 6.76 -1.98 -10.07
N THR A 213 7.07 -2.79 -9.08
CA THR A 213 6.09 -3.25 -8.09
C THR A 213 6.69 -3.23 -6.69
N VAL A 214 5.90 -3.52 -5.69
CA VAL A 214 6.16 -3.15 -4.30
C VAL A 214 6.91 -4.20 -3.49
N SER A 215 7.42 -5.26 -4.13
CA SER A 215 8.38 -6.18 -3.52
C SER A 215 9.10 -7.06 -4.57
N PRO A 216 10.31 -7.54 -4.30
CA PRO A 216 11.02 -8.47 -5.19
C PRO A 216 10.27 -9.78 -5.45
N THR A 217 9.77 -10.42 -4.39
CA THR A 217 9.00 -11.66 -4.53
C THR A 217 7.72 -11.43 -5.33
N TYR A 218 7.00 -10.33 -5.10
CA TYR A 218 5.80 -10.03 -5.87
C TYR A 218 6.11 -9.78 -7.36
N ALA A 219 7.27 -9.16 -7.68
CA ALA A 219 7.71 -9.01 -9.07
C ALA A 219 7.91 -10.36 -9.77
N GLU A 220 8.27 -11.43 -9.05
CA GLU A 220 8.35 -12.79 -9.59
C GLU A 220 6.97 -13.47 -9.63
N GLU A 221 6.15 -13.32 -8.59
CA GLU A 221 4.83 -13.91 -8.51
C GLU A 221 3.91 -13.45 -9.65
N ILE A 222 3.90 -12.14 -9.98
CA ILE A 222 3.04 -11.57 -11.03
C ILE A 222 3.43 -11.99 -12.46
N LYS A 223 4.60 -12.61 -12.65
CA LYS A 223 5.03 -13.24 -13.92
C LYS A 223 4.53 -14.66 -14.08
N THR A 224 3.83 -15.21 -13.09
CA THR A 224 3.29 -16.58 -13.13
C THR A 224 1.80 -16.58 -13.42
N PRO A 225 1.25 -17.65 -14.04
CA PRO A 225 -0.19 -17.75 -14.29
C PRO A 225 -1.06 -17.62 -13.04
N LEU A 226 -0.56 -18.02 -11.87
CA LEU A 226 -1.28 -17.95 -10.60
C LEU A 226 -1.36 -16.53 -10.06
N GLY A 227 -0.28 -15.75 -10.17
CA GLY A 227 -0.21 -14.38 -9.60
C GLY A 227 -0.39 -13.26 -10.62
N GLY A 228 -0.33 -13.58 -11.91
CA GLY A 228 -0.28 -12.58 -13.00
C GLY A 228 -1.62 -12.04 -13.47
N GLU A 229 -2.75 -12.48 -12.91
CA GLU A 229 -4.11 -11.95 -13.23
C GLU A 229 -4.33 -11.82 -14.75
N LYS A 230 -3.86 -12.82 -15.52
CA LYS A 230 -3.86 -12.90 -17.01
C LYS A 230 -2.94 -11.89 -17.72
N LEU A 231 -2.05 -11.20 -16.98
CA LEU A 231 -1.00 -10.35 -17.54
C LEU A 231 0.41 -10.95 -17.36
N ASP A 232 0.50 -12.20 -16.89
CA ASP A 232 1.76 -12.94 -16.64
C ASP A 232 2.68 -13.00 -17.85
N GLY A 233 2.14 -13.26 -19.04
CA GLY A 233 2.90 -13.27 -20.29
C GLY A 233 3.51 -11.89 -20.62
N LEU A 234 2.75 -10.81 -20.47
CA LEU A 234 3.23 -9.44 -20.65
C LEU A 234 4.30 -9.09 -19.62
N LEU A 235 4.06 -9.37 -18.34
CA LEU A 235 4.99 -9.09 -17.25
C LEU A 235 6.28 -9.89 -17.38
N SER A 236 6.22 -11.15 -17.86
CA SER A 236 7.38 -11.96 -18.22
C SER A 236 8.17 -11.34 -19.37
N ALA A 237 7.51 -10.85 -20.40
CA ALA A 237 8.16 -10.16 -21.52
C ALA A 237 8.84 -8.84 -21.07
N ARG A 238 8.32 -8.19 -20.01
CA ARG A 238 8.87 -6.99 -19.41
C ARG A 238 9.92 -7.24 -18.32
N SER A 239 10.38 -8.48 -18.09
CA SER A 239 11.27 -8.86 -16.98
C SER A 239 12.52 -7.99 -16.87
N ASN A 240 13.11 -7.55 -17.97
CA ASN A 240 14.31 -6.69 -17.99
C ASN A 240 14.04 -5.23 -17.54
N SER A 241 12.80 -4.82 -17.50
CA SER A 241 12.35 -3.48 -17.11
C SER A 241 11.35 -3.49 -15.95
N LEU A 242 11.14 -4.66 -15.32
CA LEU A 242 10.28 -4.85 -14.16
C LEU A 242 11.13 -4.97 -12.88
N PHE A 243 10.92 -4.08 -11.92
CA PHE A 243 11.69 -4.03 -10.68
C PHE A 243 10.78 -4.18 -9.47
N GLY A 244 11.14 -5.05 -8.53
CA GLY A 244 10.51 -5.14 -7.22
C GLY A 244 11.23 -4.27 -6.19
N ILE A 245 10.57 -3.24 -5.67
CA ILE A 245 11.14 -2.34 -4.67
C ILE A 245 10.22 -2.33 -3.43
N LEU A 246 10.73 -2.82 -2.30
CA LEU A 246 9.97 -2.84 -1.05
C LEU A 246 9.59 -1.42 -0.61
N ASN A 247 8.34 -1.27 -0.21
CA ASN A 247 7.88 -0.04 0.46
C ASN A 247 8.53 0.09 1.82
N GLY A 248 8.68 1.34 2.27
CA GLY A 248 9.03 1.64 3.65
C GLY A 248 7.81 1.94 4.51
N ILE A 249 8.04 2.19 5.79
CA ILE A 249 7.05 2.78 6.69
C ILE A 249 7.52 4.16 7.17
N ASP A 250 6.58 5.04 7.47
CA ASP A 250 6.89 6.38 8.00
C ASP A 250 7.15 6.29 9.51
N TYR A 251 8.41 6.44 9.90
CA TYR A 251 8.82 6.44 11.31
C TYR A 251 8.45 7.73 12.07
N ASN A 252 7.89 8.74 11.41
CA ASN A 252 7.26 9.86 12.11
C ASN A 252 5.88 9.48 12.63
N VAL A 253 5.18 8.57 11.92
CA VAL A 253 3.86 8.05 12.29
C VAL A 253 4.00 6.80 13.16
N TYR A 254 4.81 5.81 12.72
CA TYR A 254 4.95 4.51 13.37
C TYR A 254 6.27 4.42 14.14
N ASN A 255 6.30 4.94 15.36
CA ASN A 255 7.48 4.91 16.22
C ASN A 255 7.07 4.85 17.70
N PRO A 256 7.22 3.71 18.38
CA PRO A 256 6.76 3.56 19.76
C PRO A 256 7.43 4.52 20.76
N LYS A 257 8.56 5.16 20.37
CA LYS A 257 9.21 6.16 21.20
C LYS A 257 8.46 7.50 21.25
N THR A 258 7.75 7.85 20.17
CA THR A 258 7.10 9.17 19.98
C THR A 258 5.60 9.07 19.75
N ASP A 259 5.06 7.86 19.60
CA ASP A 259 3.67 7.61 19.28
C ASP A 259 2.73 8.06 20.42
N GLU A 260 1.84 8.99 20.12
CA GLU A 260 0.86 9.53 21.08
C GLU A 260 -0.38 8.63 21.24
N HIS A 261 -0.58 7.65 20.36
CA HIS A 261 -1.72 6.75 20.41
C HIS A 261 -1.55 5.60 21.41
N ILE A 262 -0.31 5.23 21.75
CA ILE A 262 -0.06 4.09 22.64
C ILE A 262 -0.09 4.51 24.11
N PHE A 263 -0.37 3.57 24.99
CA PHE A 263 -0.53 3.86 26.43
C PHE A 263 0.79 4.22 27.13
N GLU A 264 1.87 3.56 26.74
CA GLU A 264 3.20 3.76 27.30
C GLU A 264 4.23 3.77 26.18
N LYS A 265 4.98 4.86 26.04
CA LYS A 265 6.03 5.00 25.02
C LYS A 265 7.27 4.19 25.38
N TYR A 266 7.89 3.58 24.36
CA TYR A 266 9.07 2.75 24.55
C TYR A 266 10.01 2.79 23.34
N ASP A 267 11.21 2.29 23.55
CA ASP A 267 12.22 2.03 22.51
C ASP A 267 12.78 0.59 22.67
N ALA A 268 13.74 0.22 21.84
CA ALA A 268 14.34 -1.11 21.88
C ALA A 268 15.02 -1.47 23.23
N LYS A 269 15.34 -0.48 24.07
CA LYS A 269 15.96 -0.72 25.39
C LYS A 269 14.91 -0.98 26.47
N THR A 270 13.72 -0.43 26.32
CA THR A 270 12.65 -0.44 27.32
C THR A 270 11.45 -1.30 26.91
N VAL A 271 11.47 -1.88 25.70
CA VAL A 271 10.35 -2.63 25.10
C VAL A 271 9.86 -3.78 26.00
N LEU A 272 10.76 -4.57 26.58
CA LEU A 272 10.38 -5.78 27.35
C LEU A 272 9.51 -5.46 28.56
N GLN A 273 9.71 -4.30 29.19
CA GLN A 273 8.91 -3.85 30.32
C GLN A 273 7.66 -3.11 29.89
N LYS A 274 7.81 -2.16 28.97
CA LYS A 274 6.75 -1.21 28.60
C LYS A 274 5.71 -1.80 27.66
N LYS A 275 6.09 -2.77 26.82
CA LYS A 275 5.14 -3.50 25.96
C LYS A 275 4.13 -4.29 26.80
N LYS A 276 4.56 -4.85 27.94
CA LYS A 276 3.68 -5.52 28.89
C LYS A 276 2.65 -4.56 29.50
N ILE A 277 3.03 -3.29 29.77
CA ILE A 277 2.09 -2.25 30.23
C ILE A 277 1.05 -1.96 29.17
N ASN A 278 1.48 -1.78 27.91
CA ASN A 278 0.56 -1.58 26.78
C ASN A 278 -0.42 -2.75 26.63
N LYS A 279 0.04 -4.00 26.80
CA LYS A 279 -0.82 -5.19 26.74
C LYS A 279 -1.89 -5.16 27.83
N ILE A 280 -1.52 -4.95 29.09
CA ILE A 280 -2.47 -4.92 30.21
C ILE A 280 -3.51 -3.82 30.01
N LYS A 281 -3.09 -2.62 29.59
CA LYS A 281 -4.01 -1.51 29.34
C LYS A 281 -4.92 -1.76 28.13
N LEU A 282 -4.44 -2.44 27.11
CA LEU A 282 -5.28 -2.84 25.98
C LEU A 282 -6.31 -3.90 26.40
N GLN A 283 -5.90 -4.89 27.21
CA GLN A 283 -6.81 -5.88 27.79
C GLN A 283 -7.93 -5.19 28.58
N GLU A 284 -7.59 -4.23 29.43
CA GLU A 284 -8.54 -3.43 30.20
C GLU A 284 -9.51 -2.67 29.28
N GLN A 285 -8.99 -1.95 28.26
CA GLN A 285 -9.80 -1.19 27.31
C GLN A 285 -10.79 -2.08 26.54
N LEU A 286 -10.37 -3.31 26.21
CA LEU A 286 -11.15 -4.25 25.41
C LEU A 286 -12.02 -5.21 26.26
N GLY A 287 -12.00 -5.10 27.58
CA GLY A 287 -12.75 -6.00 28.48
C GLY A 287 -12.23 -7.44 28.52
N LEU A 288 -10.96 -7.65 28.14
CA LEU A 288 -10.30 -8.96 28.25
C LEU A 288 -9.69 -9.14 29.65
N PRO A 289 -9.52 -10.39 30.14
CA PRO A 289 -8.77 -10.66 31.36
C PRO A 289 -7.36 -10.08 31.27
N GLN A 290 -6.95 -9.34 32.33
CA GLN A 290 -5.65 -8.71 32.41
C GLN A 290 -4.61 -9.77 32.82
N ASP A 291 -3.82 -10.21 31.84
CA ASP A 291 -2.72 -11.14 32.03
C ASP A 291 -1.58 -10.79 31.08
N GLY A 292 -0.52 -10.21 31.62
CA GLY A 292 0.65 -9.81 30.84
C GLY A 292 1.48 -10.97 30.29
N GLU A 293 1.29 -12.20 30.80
CA GLU A 293 2.02 -13.39 30.36
C GLU A 293 1.25 -14.17 29.29
N LYS A 294 -0.07 -13.98 29.18
CA LYS A 294 -0.88 -14.62 28.15
C LYS A 294 -0.53 -14.10 26.75
N ALA A 295 -0.32 -15.02 25.81
CA ALA A 295 -0.02 -14.65 24.44
C ALA A 295 -1.20 -13.90 23.80
N MET A 296 -0.94 -12.71 23.27
CA MET A 296 -1.92 -11.88 22.57
C MET A 296 -1.59 -11.84 21.07
N ILE A 297 -2.55 -12.27 20.24
CA ILE A 297 -2.45 -12.28 18.79
C ILE A 297 -3.28 -11.12 18.23
N GLY A 298 -2.67 -10.30 17.37
CA GLY A 298 -3.32 -9.18 16.68
C GLY A 298 -3.56 -9.47 15.21
N ILE A 299 -4.72 -9.04 14.70
CA ILE A 299 -5.06 -9.00 13.28
C ILE A 299 -5.60 -7.60 12.99
N ILE A 300 -4.94 -6.88 12.09
CA ILE A 300 -5.39 -5.56 11.63
C ILE A 300 -5.43 -5.60 10.11
N SER A 301 -6.61 -5.62 9.51
CA SER A 301 -6.74 -5.67 8.05
C SER A 301 -8.13 -5.30 7.56
N ARG A 302 -8.26 -5.10 6.24
CA ARG A 302 -9.58 -5.22 5.60
C ARG A 302 -10.05 -6.68 5.73
N LEU A 303 -11.30 -6.89 6.11
CA LEU A 303 -11.85 -8.22 6.31
C LEU A 303 -12.35 -8.82 4.98
N VAL A 304 -11.42 -9.25 4.15
CA VAL A 304 -11.65 -9.80 2.79
C VAL A 304 -10.85 -11.08 2.57
N ASP A 305 -11.23 -11.90 1.58
CA ASP A 305 -10.57 -13.18 1.24
C ASP A 305 -9.06 -13.05 1.04
N GLN A 306 -8.63 -11.97 0.38
CA GLN A 306 -7.21 -11.71 0.14
C GLN A 306 -6.35 -11.84 1.41
N LYS A 307 -6.91 -11.53 2.57
CA LYS A 307 -6.20 -11.54 3.86
C LYS A 307 -6.14 -12.91 4.54
N GLY A 308 -6.63 -13.96 3.87
CA GLY A 308 -6.59 -15.34 4.37
C GLY A 308 -7.52 -15.59 5.57
N LEU A 309 -8.61 -14.84 5.64
CA LEU A 309 -9.58 -14.96 6.74
C LEU A 309 -10.39 -16.26 6.67
N ASP A 310 -10.46 -16.90 5.51
CA ASP A 310 -10.99 -18.25 5.32
C ASP A 310 -10.14 -19.30 6.07
N LEU A 311 -8.79 -19.16 6.10
CA LEU A 311 -7.93 -20.03 6.89
C LEU A 311 -8.17 -19.82 8.39
N ILE A 312 -8.36 -18.57 8.82
CA ILE A 312 -8.69 -18.23 10.20
C ILE A 312 -10.07 -18.80 10.56
N ALA A 313 -11.06 -18.67 9.67
CA ALA A 313 -12.40 -19.22 9.86
C ALA A 313 -12.35 -20.75 10.04
N ALA A 314 -11.60 -21.45 9.19
CA ALA A 314 -11.41 -22.90 9.28
C ALA A 314 -10.73 -23.34 10.59
N ALA A 315 -9.82 -22.51 11.14
CA ALA A 315 -9.07 -22.78 12.36
C ALA A 315 -9.72 -22.19 13.63
N MET A 316 -10.84 -21.48 13.54
CA MET A 316 -11.38 -20.67 14.65
C MET A 316 -11.67 -21.50 15.93
N SER A 317 -12.21 -22.69 15.78
CA SER A 317 -12.48 -23.58 16.93
C SER A 317 -11.19 -23.99 17.66
N GLU A 318 -10.15 -24.28 16.88
CA GLU A 318 -8.82 -24.61 17.44
C GLU A 318 -8.18 -23.38 18.11
N LEU A 319 -8.22 -22.20 17.48
CA LEU A 319 -7.74 -20.96 18.07
C LEU A 319 -8.41 -20.67 19.42
N MET A 320 -9.73 -20.84 19.50
CA MET A 320 -10.47 -20.62 20.75
C MET A 320 -10.23 -21.70 21.80
N SER A 321 -9.72 -22.88 21.43
CA SER A 321 -9.30 -23.90 22.40
C SER A 321 -7.95 -23.61 23.06
N MET A 322 -7.08 -22.80 22.40
CA MET A 322 -5.73 -22.47 22.90
C MET A 322 -5.78 -21.46 24.04
N ASP A 323 -4.69 -21.40 24.82
CA ASP A 323 -4.51 -20.41 25.90
C ASP A 323 -3.94 -19.09 25.38
N ILE A 324 -4.75 -18.37 24.59
CA ILE A 324 -4.40 -17.12 23.93
C ILE A 324 -5.50 -16.07 24.10
N GLN A 325 -5.15 -14.84 23.73
CA GLN A 325 -6.12 -13.79 23.44
C GLN A 325 -5.98 -13.36 21.98
N LEU A 326 -7.10 -13.17 21.29
CA LEU A 326 -7.16 -12.74 19.90
C LEU A 326 -7.84 -11.36 19.80
N VAL A 327 -7.16 -10.40 19.20
CA VAL A 327 -7.69 -9.05 18.95
C VAL A 327 -7.77 -8.81 17.45
N VAL A 328 -8.98 -8.55 16.95
CA VAL A 328 -9.23 -8.25 15.53
C VAL A 328 -9.69 -6.81 15.39
N VAL A 329 -9.10 -6.08 14.44
CA VAL A 329 -9.49 -4.70 14.08
C VAL A 329 -9.62 -4.60 12.57
N GLY A 330 -10.78 -4.18 12.08
CA GLY A 330 -11.01 -3.97 10.66
C GLY A 330 -12.47 -4.04 10.26
N THR A 331 -12.73 -3.74 8.98
CA THR A 331 -14.05 -3.85 8.34
C THR A 331 -13.90 -4.52 6.98
N GLY A 332 -14.98 -5.08 6.44
CA GLY A 332 -14.96 -5.69 5.12
C GLY A 332 -16.21 -6.47 4.76
N GLU A 333 -16.05 -7.73 4.36
CA GLU A 333 -17.14 -8.60 3.99
C GLU A 333 -17.98 -9.04 5.22
N SER A 334 -19.28 -8.90 5.13
CA SER A 334 -20.22 -9.17 6.23
C SER A 334 -20.04 -10.57 6.85
N ARG A 335 -19.70 -11.59 6.04
CA ARG A 335 -19.45 -12.95 6.54
C ARG A 335 -18.30 -13.02 7.56
N TYR A 336 -17.23 -12.29 7.33
CA TYR A 336 -16.07 -12.25 8.25
C TYR A 336 -16.35 -11.36 9.45
N GLU A 337 -17.01 -10.22 9.25
CA GLU A 337 -17.41 -9.35 10.34
C GLU A 337 -18.31 -10.09 11.32
N GLU A 338 -19.32 -10.79 10.81
CA GLU A 338 -20.26 -11.56 11.64
C GLU A 338 -19.59 -12.74 12.35
N MET A 339 -18.74 -13.49 11.63
CA MET A 339 -17.97 -14.59 12.22
C MET A 339 -17.15 -14.10 13.44
N PHE A 340 -16.45 -12.98 13.31
CA PHE A 340 -15.65 -12.45 14.40
C PHE A 340 -16.49 -11.91 15.54
N ARG A 341 -17.63 -11.22 15.26
CA ARG A 341 -18.57 -10.77 16.30
C ARG A 341 -19.13 -11.94 17.10
N GLN A 342 -19.60 -12.98 16.41
CA GLN A 342 -20.15 -14.17 17.04
C GLN A 342 -19.10 -14.91 17.88
N THR A 343 -17.89 -15.10 17.32
CA THR A 343 -16.82 -15.78 18.05
C THR A 343 -16.45 -15.02 19.34
N ALA A 344 -16.34 -13.69 19.27
CA ALA A 344 -16.04 -12.87 20.45
C ALA A 344 -17.19 -12.93 21.47
N TRP A 345 -18.45 -12.95 21.02
CA TRP A 345 -19.62 -13.09 21.90
C TRP A 345 -19.59 -14.39 22.70
N TYR A 346 -19.24 -15.52 22.04
CA TYR A 346 -19.13 -16.82 22.73
C TYR A 346 -17.86 -17.00 23.53
N ASN A 347 -16.81 -16.19 23.27
CA ASN A 347 -15.49 -16.30 23.91
C ASN A 347 -15.00 -14.95 24.47
N PRO A 348 -15.79 -14.25 25.32
CA PRO A 348 -15.48 -12.88 25.74
C PRO A 348 -14.21 -12.76 26.59
N GLN A 349 -13.71 -13.88 27.17
CA GLN A 349 -12.45 -13.93 27.91
C GLN A 349 -11.23 -14.14 27.03
N LYS A 350 -11.42 -14.45 25.73
CA LYS A 350 -10.36 -14.81 24.80
C LYS A 350 -10.30 -13.95 23.55
N MET A 351 -11.38 -13.30 23.16
CA MET A 351 -11.43 -12.58 21.89
C MET A 351 -12.12 -11.23 22.01
N SER A 352 -11.53 -10.23 21.36
CA SER A 352 -12.13 -8.93 21.10
C SER A 352 -12.19 -8.66 19.59
N ALA A 353 -13.41 -8.50 19.06
CA ALA A 353 -13.66 -8.17 17.65
C ALA A 353 -14.06 -6.70 17.52
N ASN A 354 -13.18 -5.89 16.98
CA ASN A 354 -13.36 -4.46 16.79
C ASN A 354 -13.64 -4.18 15.32
N ILE A 355 -14.92 -4.31 14.92
CA ILE A 355 -15.34 -4.17 13.54
C ILE A 355 -15.50 -2.69 13.19
N MET A 356 -14.36 -2.04 13.02
CA MET A 356 -14.23 -0.62 12.69
C MET A 356 -12.89 -0.30 12.06
N PHE A 357 -12.84 0.82 11.35
CA PHE A 357 -11.57 1.46 11.00
C PHE A 357 -11.15 2.39 12.15
N SER A 358 -10.02 2.10 12.79
CA SER A 358 -9.49 2.92 13.89
C SER A 358 -7.97 2.91 13.89
N ASN A 359 -7.37 4.05 13.51
CA ASN A 359 -5.91 4.22 13.61
C ASN A 359 -5.43 4.15 15.05
N ASP A 360 -6.14 4.80 15.98
CA ASP A 360 -5.80 4.81 17.40
C ASP A 360 -5.71 3.39 17.97
N LEU A 361 -6.73 2.57 17.71
CA LEU A 361 -6.75 1.18 18.18
C LEU A 361 -5.68 0.33 17.47
N ALA A 362 -5.42 0.56 16.18
CA ALA A 362 -4.38 -0.15 15.44
C ALA A 362 -2.99 0.07 16.07
N HIS A 363 -2.63 1.31 16.41
CA HIS A 363 -1.37 1.62 17.09
C HIS A 363 -1.26 0.90 18.46
N LYS A 364 -2.34 0.89 19.24
CA LYS A 364 -2.39 0.16 20.53
C LYS A 364 -2.21 -1.34 20.36
N VAL A 365 -2.83 -1.94 19.32
CA VAL A 365 -2.69 -3.36 19.01
C VAL A 365 -1.26 -3.68 18.60
N TYR A 366 -0.61 -2.90 17.73
CA TYR A 366 0.81 -3.08 17.43
C TYR A 366 1.70 -2.99 18.68
N ALA A 367 1.41 -2.06 19.57
CA ALA A 367 2.21 -1.87 20.79
C ALA A 367 1.98 -2.97 21.84
N ALA A 368 0.81 -3.60 21.87
CA ALA A 368 0.40 -4.53 22.91
C ALA A 368 0.56 -6.02 22.55
N CYS A 369 0.27 -6.41 21.30
CA CYS A 369 0.28 -7.80 20.88
C CYS A 369 1.69 -8.41 20.88
N ASP A 370 1.78 -9.71 21.12
CA ASP A 370 3.02 -10.48 21.03
C ASP A 370 3.23 -10.97 19.60
N ILE A 371 2.15 -11.46 18.99
CA ILE A 371 2.14 -12.04 17.64
C ILE A 371 1.22 -11.19 16.74
N PHE A 372 1.65 -10.98 15.50
CA PHE A 372 0.85 -10.37 14.46
C PHE A 372 0.59 -11.37 13.33
N LEU A 373 -0.67 -11.78 13.16
CA LEU A 373 -1.03 -12.86 12.22
C LEU A 373 -1.47 -12.31 10.86
N MET A 374 -0.78 -12.72 9.79
CA MET A 374 -1.07 -12.32 8.39
C MET A 374 -1.04 -13.54 7.46
N PRO A 375 -2.09 -14.37 7.40
CA PRO A 375 -2.14 -15.56 6.54
C PRO A 375 -2.57 -15.25 5.10
N SER A 376 -2.20 -14.11 4.57
CA SER A 376 -2.68 -13.56 3.30
C SER A 376 -2.55 -14.52 2.12
N MET A 377 -3.58 -14.62 1.28
CA MET A 377 -3.56 -15.38 0.04
C MET A 377 -2.53 -14.78 -0.94
N PHE A 378 -2.48 -13.48 -1.02
CA PHE A 378 -1.43 -12.71 -1.66
C PHE A 378 -1.26 -11.36 -0.96
N GLU A 379 -0.03 -10.88 -0.89
CA GLU A 379 0.30 -9.60 -0.23
C GLU A 379 1.43 -8.91 -1.01
N PRO A 380 1.11 -7.97 -1.92
CA PRO A 380 2.12 -7.35 -2.76
C PRO A 380 3.34 -6.83 -2.00
N CYS A 381 3.12 -6.10 -0.92
CA CYS A 381 4.16 -5.65 0.00
C CYS A 381 3.86 -6.04 1.44
N GLY A 382 2.67 -5.65 1.93
CA GLY A 382 2.38 -5.63 3.35
C GLY A 382 3.12 -4.49 4.07
N LEU A 383 2.38 -3.70 4.84
CA LEU A 383 2.96 -2.68 5.71
C LEU A 383 2.84 -3.08 7.17
N SER A 384 1.80 -3.85 7.50
CA SER A 384 1.47 -4.21 8.87
C SER A 384 2.57 -5.02 9.56
N GLN A 385 3.24 -5.95 8.85
CA GLN A 385 4.38 -6.69 9.41
C GLN A 385 5.59 -5.77 9.67
N LEU A 386 5.81 -4.77 8.80
CA LEU A 386 6.90 -3.80 9.00
C LEU A 386 6.64 -2.93 10.23
N ILE A 387 5.39 -2.51 10.41
CA ILE A 387 4.94 -1.78 11.60
C ILE A 387 5.07 -2.68 12.83
N ALA A 388 4.61 -3.93 12.76
CA ALA A 388 4.73 -4.90 13.85
C ALA A 388 6.18 -5.04 14.32
N PHE A 389 7.14 -5.21 13.41
CA PHE A 389 8.57 -5.23 13.76
C PHE A 389 9.00 -3.97 14.52
N LYS A 390 8.58 -2.80 14.05
CA LYS A 390 8.95 -1.53 14.70
C LYS A 390 8.44 -1.44 16.13
N TYR A 391 7.29 -2.06 16.41
CA TYR A 391 6.69 -2.12 17.75
C TYR A 391 7.10 -3.38 18.56
N GLY A 392 8.02 -4.21 18.04
CA GLY A 392 8.47 -5.44 18.70
C GLY A 392 7.37 -6.51 18.80
N THR A 393 6.42 -6.50 17.88
CA THR A 393 5.40 -7.55 17.71
C THR A 393 5.87 -8.48 16.61
N ILE A 394 5.88 -9.79 16.88
CA ILE A 394 6.50 -10.79 16.01
C ILE A 394 5.49 -11.29 14.97
N PRO A 395 5.75 -11.13 13.65
CA PRO A 395 4.84 -11.60 12.63
C PRO A 395 4.83 -13.12 12.47
N VAL A 396 3.63 -13.67 12.29
CA VAL A 396 3.37 -15.02 11.76
C VAL A 396 2.65 -14.83 10.43
N VAL A 397 3.29 -15.19 9.32
CA VAL A 397 2.81 -14.82 7.98
C VAL A 397 2.79 -15.99 7.01
N ARG A 398 2.01 -15.89 5.95
CA ARG A 398 2.21 -16.75 4.78
C ARG A 398 3.30 -16.18 3.87
N GLU A 399 4.12 -17.06 3.27
CA GLU A 399 5.19 -16.69 2.35
C GLU A 399 4.63 -16.27 0.99
N THR A 400 4.34 -14.97 0.84
CA THR A 400 3.90 -14.37 -0.42
C THR A 400 4.34 -12.92 -0.49
N GLY A 401 4.72 -12.45 -1.67
CA GLY A 401 5.12 -11.07 -1.94
C GLY A 401 6.05 -10.49 -0.88
N GLY A 402 5.75 -9.28 -0.41
CA GLY A 402 6.59 -8.60 0.57
C GLY A 402 6.63 -9.27 1.95
N LEU A 403 5.68 -10.14 2.29
CA LEU A 403 5.76 -10.91 3.54
C LEU A 403 6.96 -11.88 3.48
N LYS A 404 7.16 -12.56 2.34
CA LYS A 404 8.31 -13.45 2.13
C LYS A 404 9.63 -12.68 2.12
N ASP A 405 9.64 -11.47 1.58
CA ASP A 405 10.85 -10.64 1.49
C ASP A 405 11.29 -10.05 2.84
N THR A 406 10.37 -9.93 3.80
CA THR A 406 10.61 -9.19 5.04
C THR A 406 10.59 -10.05 6.30
N VAL A 407 9.85 -11.16 6.28
CA VAL A 407 9.76 -12.08 7.42
C VAL A 407 10.65 -13.29 7.18
N ILE A 408 11.78 -13.32 7.87
CA ILE A 408 12.74 -14.43 7.85
C ILE A 408 12.36 -15.40 8.95
N PRO A 409 12.03 -16.66 8.65
CA PRO A 409 11.66 -17.65 9.65
C PRO A 409 12.74 -17.82 10.71
N TYR A 410 12.33 -17.86 11.98
CA TYR A 410 13.26 -18.12 13.07
C TYR A 410 13.83 -19.54 12.99
N ASN A 411 15.14 -19.64 13.05
CA ASN A 411 15.88 -20.88 13.09
C ASN A 411 16.42 -21.11 14.51
N GLU A 412 15.93 -22.13 15.18
CA GLU A 412 16.32 -22.47 16.56
C GLU A 412 17.78 -22.87 16.72
N TYR A 413 18.40 -23.42 15.66
CA TYR A 413 19.79 -23.89 15.68
C TYR A 413 20.79 -22.74 15.53
N THR A 414 20.47 -21.73 14.72
CA THR A 414 21.35 -20.57 14.49
C THR A 414 20.97 -19.38 15.36
N GLY A 415 19.74 -19.34 15.86
CA GLY A 415 19.16 -18.19 16.56
C GLY A 415 18.90 -16.98 15.66
N GLU A 416 18.93 -17.17 14.36
CA GLU A 416 18.63 -16.15 13.34
C GLU A 416 17.15 -16.15 12.96
N GLY A 417 16.70 -15.02 12.40
CA GLY A 417 15.32 -14.81 11.97
C GLY A 417 14.63 -13.69 12.74
N ASN A 418 13.46 -13.30 12.28
CA ASN A 418 12.72 -12.15 12.83
C ASN A 418 11.21 -12.42 12.98
N GLY A 419 10.74 -13.61 12.61
CA GLY A 419 9.33 -13.99 12.67
C GLY A 419 9.12 -15.44 12.31
N PHE A 420 7.90 -15.79 11.91
CA PHE A 420 7.54 -17.16 11.53
C PHE A 420 6.75 -17.14 10.24
N SER A 421 6.94 -18.16 9.39
CA SER A 421 6.25 -18.23 8.11
C SER A 421 5.83 -19.65 7.74
N PHE A 422 4.78 -19.76 6.92
CA PHE A 422 4.32 -20.99 6.29
C PHE A 422 4.09 -20.75 4.80
N SER A 423 4.31 -21.77 3.96
CA SER A 423 4.22 -21.62 2.50
C SER A 423 2.89 -22.09 1.93
N PRO A 424 2.38 -23.31 2.18
CA PRO A 424 1.11 -23.76 1.64
C PRO A 424 -0.07 -22.94 2.17
N TYR A 425 -1.00 -22.58 1.26
CA TYR A 425 -2.21 -21.84 1.65
C TYR A 425 -3.24 -22.80 2.24
N ASN A 426 -3.06 -23.16 3.50
CA ASN A 426 -4.03 -23.98 4.25
C ASN A 426 -3.98 -23.70 5.76
N ALA A 427 -5.09 -23.98 6.44
CA ALA A 427 -5.25 -23.72 7.87
C ALA A 427 -4.35 -24.59 8.75
N SER A 428 -4.04 -25.83 8.35
CA SER A 428 -3.22 -26.75 9.16
C SER A 428 -1.77 -26.28 9.25
N ASP A 429 -1.17 -25.79 8.14
CA ASP A 429 0.18 -25.23 8.14
C ASP A 429 0.22 -23.92 8.92
N MET A 430 -0.78 -23.06 8.75
CA MET A 430 -0.91 -21.83 9.56
C MET A 430 -0.91 -22.15 11.07
N MET A 431 -1.74 -23.11 11.48
CA MET A 431 -1.85 -23.51 12.89
C MET A 431 -0.60 -24.22 13.40
N TYR A 432 0.07 -25.01 12.57
CA TYR A 432 1.34 -25.63 12.94
C TYR A 432 2.40 -24.57 13.27
N ILE A 433 2.57 -23.57 12.40
CA ILE A 433 3.53 -22.49 12.61
C ILE A 433 3.13 -21.57 13.76
N LEU A 434 1.83 -21.31 13.94
CA LEU A 434 1.36 -20.54 15.09
C LEU A 434 1.64 -21.25 16.41
N ARG A 435 1.42 -22.57 16.51
CA ARG A 435 1.78 -23.36 17.70
C ARG A 435 3.27 -23.34 17.97
N MET A 436 4.10 -23.42 16.93
CA MET A 436 5.56 -23.29 17.06
C MET A 436 5.94 -21.90 17.61
N ALA A 437 5.35 -20.82 17.07
CA ALA A 437 5.58 -19.47 17.58
C ALA A 437 5.19 -19.31 19.05
N LEU A 438 4.05 -19.90 19.44
CA LEU A 438 3.61 -19.92 20.85
C LEU A 438 4.54 -20.75 21.76
N GLY A 439 5.11 -21.83 21.24
CA GLY A 439 6.16 -22.58 21.94
C GLY A 439 7.38 -21.70 22.25
N PHE A 440 7.86 -20.94 21.26
CA PHE A 440 8.97 -19.99 21.47
C PHE A 440 8.57 -18.78 22.34
N PHE A 441 7.30 -18.37 22.31
CA PHE A 441 6.79 -17.32 23.22
C PHE A 441 6.89 -17.72 24.69
N ALA A 442 6.75 -19.01 25.00
CA ALA A 442 6.94 -19.53 26.36
C ALA A 442 8.41 -19.45 26.83
N ASP A 443 9.38 -19.54 25.92
CA ASP A 443 10.79 -19.30 26.18
C ASP A 443 11.10 -17.79 26.13
N LYS A 444 11.15 -17.17 27.29
CA LYS A 444 11.33 -15.72 27.41
C LYS A 444 12.70 -15.23 26.91
N GLU A 445 13.74 -16.05 26.98
CA GLU A 445 15.06 -15.67 26.48
C GLU A 445 15.04 -15.53 24.94
N ILE A 446 14.52 -16.56 24.27
CA ILE A 446 14.38 -16.57 22.80
C ILE A 446 13.44 -15.45 22.36
N TRP A 447 12.27 -15.32 22.99
CA TRP A 447 11.28 -14.33 22.60
C TRP A 447 11.78 -12.89 22.76
N ASN A 448 12.45 -12.59 23.86
CA ASN A 448 13.04 -11.27 24.10
C ASN A 448 14.13 -10.93 23.08
N LYS A 449 14.91 -11.92 22.62
CA LYS A 449 15.90 -11.77 21.56
C LYS A 449 15.22 -11.47 20.22
N LEU A 450 14.14 -12.20 19.88
CA LEU A 450 13.35 -11.94 18.67
C LEU A 450 12.79 -10.51 18.66
N ILE A 451 12.15 -10.06 19.75
CA ILE A 451 11.65 -8.68 19.88
C ILE A 451 12.76 -7.66 19.65
N THR A 452 13.90 -7.85 20.30
CA THR A 452 15.02 -6.91 20.20
C THR A 452 15.60 -6.87 18.80
N ASN A 453 15.69 -8.00 18.11
CA ASN A 453 16.18 -8.09 16.75
C ASN A 453 15.17 -7.46 15.76
N ALA A 454 13.88 -7.73 15.92
CA ALA A 454 12.82 -7.14 15.10
C ALA A 454 12.87 -5.61 15.13
N MET A 455 13.00 -5.00 16.31
CA MET A 455 13.04 -3.54 16.45
C MET A 455 14.31 -2.87 15.89
N LYS A 456 15.37 -3.63 15.60
CA LYS A 456 16.60 -3.11 14.96
C LYS A 456 16.50 -3.06 13.43
N LEU A 457 15.51 -3.72 12.82
CA LEU A 457 15.34 -3.73 11.38
C LEU A 457 15.01 -2.32 10.88
N ASP A 458 15.61 -1.95 9.75
CA ASP A 458 15.36 -0.66 9.10
C ASP A 458 14.49 -0.84 7.85
N PHE A 459 13.21 -0.56 8.00
CA PHE A 459 12.24 -0.49 6.92
C PHE A 459 11.80 0.97 6.66
N SER A 460 12.69 1.92 6.86
CA SER A 460 12.40 3.33 6.57
C SER A 460 12.30 3.59 5.07
N TRP A 461 11.53 4.61 4.71
CA TRP A 461 11.48 5.11 3.34
C TRP A 461 12.84 5.57 2.81
N LYS A 462 13.82 5.88 3.67
CA LYS A 462 15.17 6.22 3.26
C LYS A 462 15.86 5.06 2.52
N ALA A 463 15.65 3.82 2.96
CA ALA A 463 16.20 2.63 2.31
C ALA A 463 15.54 2.39 0.94
N SER A 464 14.21 2.51 0.87
CA SER A 464 13.46 2.35 -0.39
C SER A 464 13.78 3.46 -1.39
N ALA A 465 13.85 4.72 -0.94
CA ALA A 465 14.15 5.88 -1.79
C ALA A 465 15.51 5.75 -2.50
N LYS A 466 16.53 5.17 -1.86
CA LYS A 466 17.83 4.90 -2.50
C LYS A 466 17.70 3.96 -3.70
N LYS A 467 16.88 2.90 -3.59
CA LYS A 467 16.64 1.98 -4.71
C LYS A 467 15.89 2.66 -5.85
N TYR A 468 14.93 3.53 -5.54
CA TYR A 468 14.28 4.36 -6.56
C TYR A 468 15.26 5.33 -7.22
N ASP A 469 16.13 5.98 -6.47
CA ASP A 469 17.18 6.88 -7.00
C ASP A 469 18.13 6.15 -7.94
N GLU A 470 18.60 4.96 -7.57
CA GLU A 470 19.43 4.10 -8.42
C GLU A 470 18.72 3.73 -9.72
N MET A 471 17.45 3.33 -9.64
CA MET A 471 16.62 3.01 -10.80
C MET A 471 16.41 4.23 -11.71
N TYR A 472 16.06 5.40 -11.15
CA TYR A 472 15.89 6.63 -11.92
C TYR A 472 17.20 7.08 -12.57
N SER A 473 18.32 6.97 -11.86
CA SER A 473 19.64 7.28 -12.39
C SER A 473 20.02 6.40 -13.57
N ASN A 474 19.64 5.12 -13.54
CA ASN A 474 19.87 4.21 -14.68
C ASN A 474 18.95 4.51 -15.86
N LEU A 475 17.70 4.90 -15.60
CA LEU A 475 16.74 5.27 -16.65
C LEU A 475 17.14 6.55 -17.41
N LEU A 476 17.86 7.45 -16.77
CA LEU A 476 18.27 8.75 -17.34
C LEU A 476 19.64 8.72 -18.04
N LYS A 477 20.37 7.60 -18.00
CA LYS A 477 21.62 7.37 -18.76
C LYS A 477 21.31 7.06 -20.22
#